data_3029196fe4a0ec2c6031fbc0e359e57b
#
_entry.id   3029196fe4a0ec2c6031fbc0e359e57b
#
_cell.length_a   1.000
_cell.length_b   1.000
_cell.length_c   1.000
_cell.angle_alpha   90.00
_cell.angle_beta   90.00
_cell.angle_gamma   90.00
#
_symmetry.space_group_name_H-M   'P 1'
#
loop_
_entity.id
_entity.type
_entity.pdbx_description
1 polymer ?
#
loop_
_entity_poly.entity_id
_entity_poly.type
_entity_poly.pdbx_seq_one_letter_code
_entity_poly.pdbx_strand_id
1 'polypeptide(L)'
;MRAQDIREVFLDFFANKRHKILSSSSLLPKDDPSILFTNAGMNQFKNIFLGLEQRSYKRAATVQKCMRVSGKHNDLEQVGKTNKHHTFFEMLGNFSFGDYFKKEAIAYAWELVTDIFKLTQDRLYVTVYEEDEEAFGIWTDEAGIPPERIFRLGKKDNFWAMG
;
A
#
# COMPACT_ATOMS: atom_id res chain seq x y z
N MET A 1 3.82 -0.63 20.22
CA MET A 1 3.21 -1.77 19.51
C MET A 1 4.35 -2.61 18.94
N ARG A 2 4.34 -3.94 19.16
CA ARG A 2 5.36 -4.85 18.59
C ARG A 2 5.02 -5.12 17.11
N ALA A 3 6.00 -5.59 16.32
CA ALA A 3 5.78 -5.90 14.90
C ALA A 3 4.66 -6.91 14.66
N GLN A 4 4.53 -7.91 15.53
CA GLN A 4 3.44 -8.89 15.44
C GLN A 4 2.07 -8.22 15.66
N ASP A 5 1.96 -7.35 16.66
CA ASP A 5 0.70 -6.65 16.97
C ASP A 5 0.27 -5.78 15.77
N ILE A 6 1.24 -5.14 15.08
CA ILE A 6 0.96 -4.33 13.87
C ILE A 6 0.37 -5.20 12.75
N ARG A 7 0.93 -6.40 12.51
CA ARG A 7 0.41 -7.31 11.49
C ARG A 7 -1.02 -7.75 11.80
N GLU A 8 -1.25 -8.20 13.02
CA GLU A 8 -2.57 -8.67 13.47
C GLU A 8 -3.61 -7.56 13.37
N VAL A 9 -3.33 -6.41 13.94
CA VAL A 9 -4.24 -5.25 13.93
C VAL A 9 -4.56 -4.78 12.51
N PHE A 10 -3.56 -4.75 11.61
CA PHE A 10 -3.78 -4.40 10.21
C PHE A 10 -4.70 -5.40 9.51
N LEU A 11 -4.44 -6.69 9.66
CA LEU A 11 -5.25 -7.73 9.02
C LEU A 11 -6.67 -7.76 9.58
N ASP A 12 -6.85 -7.64 10.89
CA ASP A 12 -8.16 -7.59 11.54
C ASP A 12 -8.97 -6.38 11.10
N PHE A 13 -8.31 -5.20 11.00
CA PHE A 13 -8.96 -4.00 10.51
C PHE A 13 -9.54 -4.21 9.10
N PHE A 14 -8.75 -4.74 8.17
CA PHE A 14 -9.22 -4.97 6.81
C PHE A 14 -10.16 -6.20 6.69
N ALA A 15 -10.04 -7.21 7.55
CA ALA A 15 -11.02 -8.28 7.65
C ALA A 15 -12.41 -7.73 8.00
N ASN A 16 -12.49 -6.79 8.97
CA ASN A 16 -13.73 -6.10 9.35
C ASN A 16 -14.29 -5.22 8.22
N LYS A 17 -13.46 -4.76 7.28
CA LYS A 17 -13.84 -4.07 6.04
C LYS A 17 -14.13 -5.06 4.88
N ARG A 18 -14.37 -6.34 5.19
CA ARG A 18 -14.70 -7.41 4.23
C ARG A 18 -13.61 -7.75 3.22
N HIS A 19 -12.33 -7.54 3.58
CA HIS A 19 -11.21 -8.01 2.79
C HIS A 19 -10.92 -9.49 3.08
N LYS A 20 -10.65 -10.25 2.03
CA LYS A 20 -10.14 -11.62 2.17
C LYS A 20 -8.69 -11.55 2.65
N ILE A 21 -8.42 -12.13 3.81
CA ILE A 21 -7.06 -12.24 4.31
C ILE A 21 -6.34 -13.36 3.58
N LEU A 22 -5.21 -13.02 2.98
CA LEU A 22 -4.39 -13.96 2.21
C LEU A 22 -2.97 -14.02 2.77
N SER A 23 -2.37 -15.18 2.65
CA SER A 23 -0.96 -15.38 3.03
C SER A 23 -0.02 -14.64 2.10
N SER A 24 1.18 -14.32 2.61
CA SER A 24 2.30 -13.88 1.77
C SER A 24 2.55 -14.90 0.66
N SER A 25 2.68 -14.43 -0.57
CA SER A 25 3.17 -15.28 -1.66
C SER A 25 4.67 -15.58 -1.48
N SER A 26 5.16 -16.55 -2.25
CA SER A 26 6.60 -16.87 -2.29
C SER A 26 7.43 -15.65 -2.66
N LEU A 27 8.63 -15.52 -2.08
CA LEU A 27 9.62 -14.55 -2.53
C LEU A 27 10.15 -14.85 -3.94
N LEU A 28 10.10 -16.12 -4.36
CA LEU A 28 10.43 -16.54 -5.72
C LEU A 28 9.13 -16.57 -6.53
N PRO A 29 8.89 -15.59 -7.40
CA PRO A 29 7.69 -15.57 -8.23
C PRO A 29 7.74 -16.73 -9.23
N LYS A 30 6.63 -17.48 -9.33
CA LYS A 30 6.56 -18.64 -10.25
C LYS A 30 6.17 -18.22 -11.67
N ASP A 31 5.37 -17.18 -11.78
CA ASP A 31 4.65 -16.86 -13.02
C ASP A 31 4.91 -15.43 -13.53
N ASP A 32 5.94 -14.75 -13.02
CA ASP A 32 6.32 -13.43 -13.49
C ASP A 32 7.83 -13.35 -13.78
N PRO A 33 8.24 -13.55 -15.05
CA PRO A 33 9.65 -13.47 -15.43
C PRO A 33 10.22 -12.06 -15.41
N SER A 34 9.38 -11.04 -15.22
CA SER A 34 9.83 -9.64 -15.19
C SER A 34 10.49 -9.24 -13.87
N ILE A 35 10.36 -10.04 -12.83
CA ILE A 35 10.92 -9.79 -11.50
C ILE A 35 11.70 -11.00 -10.98
N LEU A 36 12.85 -10.75 -10.36
CA LEU A 36 13.69 -11.82 -9.77
C LEU A 36 13.11 -12.27 -8.41
N PHE A 37 12.63 -11.32 -7.61
CA PHE A 37 12.00 -11.57 -6.34
C PHE A 37 10.69 -10.79 -6.23
N THR A 38 9.76 -11.30 -5.43
CA THR A 38 8.58 -10.53 -5.04
C THR A 38 9.02 -9.27 -4.29
N ASN A 39 8.78 -8.12 -4.88
CA ASN A 39 9.26 -6.82 -4.41
C ASN A 39 8.16 -5.88 -3.93
N ALA A 40 6.91 -6.28 -4.08
CA ALA A 40 5.73 -5.53 -3.63
C ALA A 40 4.56 -6.47 -3.31
N GLY A 41 3.67 -6.02 -2.43
CA GLY A 41 2.46 -6.78 -2.07
C GLY A 41 1.51 -7.01 -3.23
N MET A 42 1.57 -6.16 -4.25
CA MET A 42 0.74 -6.23 -5.44
C MET A 42 1.16 -7.35 -6.41
N ASN A 43 2.39 -7.84 -6.36
CA ASN A 43 2.90 -8.79 -7.36
C ASN A 43 1.99 -10.02 -7.54
N GLN A 44 1.50 -10.61 -6.45
CA GLN A 44 0.60 -11.77 -6.52
C GLN A 44 -0.79 -11.46 -7.12
N PHE A 45 -1.14 -10.21 -7.30
CA PHE A 45 -2.42 -9.75 -7.85
C PHE A 45 -2.29 -9.11 -9.24
N LYS A 46 -1.08 -9.09 -9.82
CA LYS A 46 -0.80 -8.46 -11.12
C LYS A 46 -1.78 -8.91 -12.20
N ASN A 47 -2.00 -10.20 -12.33
CA ASN A 47 -2.91 -10.76 -13.34
C ASN A 47 -4.38 -10.36 -13.10
N ILE A 48 -4.78 -10.16 -11.84
CA ILE A 48 -6.14 -9.69 -11.53
C ILE A 48 -6.30 -8.23 -11.98
N PHE A 49 -5.31 -7.37 -11.69
CA PHE A 49 -5.34 -5.97 -12.12
C PHE A 49 -5.28 -5.81 -13.64
N LEU A 50 -4.60 -6.74 -14.33
CA LEU A 50 -4.55 -6.78 -15.79
C LEU A 50 -5.80 -7.42 -16.42
N GLY A 51 -6.75 -7.92 -15.63
CA GLY A 51 -7.94 -8.59 -16.13
C GLY A 51 -7.69 -10.00 -16.68
N LEU A 52 -6.48 -10.55 -16.48
CA LEU A 52 -6.07 -11.88 -16.96
C LEU A 52 -6.51 -13.01 -16.00
N GLU A 53 -6.87 -12.67 -14.80
CA GLU A 53 -7.32 -13.62 -13.79
C GLU A 53 -8.54 -13.07 -13.03
N GLN A 54 -9.48 -13.94 -12.68
CA GLN A 54 -10.61 -13.61 -11.83
C GLN A 54 -10.56 -14.40 -10.52
N ARG A 55 -10.95 -13.77 -9.44
CA ARG A 55 -11.07 -14.39 -8.10
C ARG A 55 -12.49 -14.27 -7.58
N SER A 56 -12.87 -15.16 -6.67
CA SER A 56 -14.16 -15.14 -6.00
C SER A 56 -14.35 -14.00 -4.99
N TYR A 57 -13.33 -13.17 -4.80
CA TYR A 57 -13.33 -12.02 -3.89
C TYR A 57 -12.89 -10.76 -4.64
N LYS A 58 -13.42 -9.62 -4.23
CA LYS A 58 -13.08 -8.31 -4.79
C LYS A 58 -12.21 -7.46 -3.88
N ARG A 59 -11.95 -7.90 -2.67
CA ARG A 59 -11.09 -7.23 -1.68
C ARG A 59 -10.11 -8.21 -1.11
N ALA A 60 -8.86 -7.81 -0.94
CA ALA A 60 -7.83 -8.63 -0.30
C ALA A 60 -6.95 -7.78 0.63
N ALA A 61 -6.43 -8.39 1.70
CA ALA A 61 -5.38 -7.81 2.51
C ALA A 61 -4.31 -8.85 2.82
N THR A 62 -3.05 -8.40 2.83
CA THR A 62 -1.89 -9.27 3.04
C THR A 62 -0.82 -8.55 3.85
N VAL A 63 0.02 -9.34 4.51
CA VAL A 63 1.34 -8.94 4.99
C VAL A 63 2.35 -9.67 4.12
N GLN A 64 2.78 -9.04 3.02
CA GLN A 64 3.63 -9.65 2.00
C GLN A 64 5.10 -9.48 2.32
N LYS A 65 5.83 -10.59 2.36
CA LYS A 65 7.30 -10.59 2.41
C LYS A 65 7.87 -10.15 1.07
N CYS A 66 8.77 -9.17 1.09
CA CYS A 66 9.35 -8.55 -0.10
C CYS A 66 10.87 -8.48 -0.02
N MET A 67 11.51 -8.58 -1.19
CA MET A 67 12.94 -8.31 -1.36
C MET A 67 13.18 -7.28 -2.47
N ARG A 68 14.03 -6.28 -2.19
CA ARG A 68 14.44 -5.22 -3.14
C ARG A 68 15.94 -5.18 -3.28
N VAL A 69 16.49 -6.13 -4.04
CA VAL A 69 17.94 -6.33 -4.25
C VAL A 69 18.36 -6.27 -5.71
N SER A 70 17.41 -6.02 -6.63
CA SER A 70 17.70 -5.97 -8.07
C SER A 70 16.60 -5.24 -8.84
N GLY A 71 16.91 -4.86 -10.09
CA GLY A 71 15.97 -4.25 -11.03
C GLY A 71 15.56 -2.83 -10.66
N LYS A 72 14.39 -2.41 -11.11
CA LYS A 72 13.85 -1.05 -10.95
C LYS A 72 13.69 -0.63 -9.48
N HIS A 73 13.40 -1.58 -8.60
CA HIS A 73 13.23 -1.37 -7.16
C HIS A 73 14.40 -1.96 -6.38
N ASN A 74 15.62 -1.56 -6.74
CA ASN A 74 16.84 -1.97 -6.06
C ASN A 74 17.18 -0.97 -4.95
N ASP A 75 17.03 -1.38 -3.71
CA ASP A 75 17.40 -0.57 -2.54
C ASP A 75 18.80 -0.93 -1.98
N LEU A 76 19.49 -1.88 -2.60
CA LEU A 76 20.74 -2.46 -2.04
C LEU A 76 21.80 -1.42 -1.73
N GLU A 77 21.96 -0.40 -2.58
CA GLU A 77 22.94 0.67 -2.38
C GLU A 77 22.56 1.63 -1.23
N GLN A 78 21.33 1.64 -0.82
CA GLN A 78 20.80 2.51 0.25
C GLN A 78 20.72 1.80 1.61
N VAL A 79 20.75 0.47 1.60
CA VAL A 79 20.74 -0.34 2.83
C VAL A 79 21.98 -0.07 3.65
N GLY A 80 21.77 0.20 4.94
CA GLY A 80 22.85 0.58 5.88
C GLY A 80 23.30 2.04 5.78
N LYS A 81 22.87 2.80 4.77
CA LYS A 81 23.12 4.25 4.63
C LYS A 81 21.96 5.11 5.08
N THR A 82 20.75 4.57 5.08
CA THR A 82 19.52 5.23 5.51
C THR A 82 18.79 4.39 6.53
N ASN A 83 17.93 5.01 7.32
CA ASN A 83 17.14 4.32 8.35
C ASN A 83 15.88 3.64 7.81
N LYS A 84 15.57 3.78 6.53
CA LYS A 84 14.29 3.33 5.93
C LYS A 84 14.42 2.31 4.81
N HIS A 85 15.64 2.04 4.30
CA HIS A 85 15.83 1.07 3.24
C HIS A 85 16.31 -0.28 3.80
N HIS A 86 15.61 -1.34 3.42
CA HIS A 86 15.91 -2.71 3.80
C HIS A 86 15.89 -3.60 2.56
N THR A 87 16.76 -4.61 2.51
CA THR A 87 16.73 -5.62 1.44
C THR A 87 15.52 -6.52 1.55
N PHE A 88 15.16 -6.87 2.78
CA PHE A 88 14.00 -7.69 3.12
C PHE A 88 13.10 -6.94 4.08
N PHE A 89 11.79 -6.91 3.78
CA PHE A 89 10.78 -6.25 4.60
C PHE A 89 9.41 -6.88 4.36
N GLU A 90 8.44 -6.49 5.16
CA GLU A 90 7.04 -6.85 4.96
C GLU A 90 6.26 -5.61 4.52
N MET A 91 5.43 -5.80 3.48
CA MET A 91 4.52 -4.76 2.97
C MET A 91 3.10 -5.09 3.41
N LEU A 92 2.53 -4.21 4.20
CA LEU A 92 1.12 -4.24 4.57
C LEU A 92 0.30 -3.74 3.38
N GLY A 93 -0.50 -4.59 2.79
CA GLY A 93 -1.23 -4.27 1.56
C GLY A 93 -2.72 -4.55 1.67
N ASN A 94 -3.55 -3.60 1.24
CA ASN A 94 -4.97 -3.78 1.02
C ASN A 94 -5.30 -3.46 -0.44
N PHE A 95 -6.17 -4.26 -1.03
CA PHE A 95 -6.43 -4.25 -2.47
C PHE A 95 -7.92 -4.30 -2.74
N SER A 96 -8.36 -3.50 -3.72
CA SER A 96 -9.71 -3.51 -4.28
C SER A 96 -9.66 -3.86 -5.77
N PHE A 97 -10.40 -4.87 -6.17
CA PHE A 97 -10.47 -5.35 -7.55
C PHE A 97 -11.82 -4.91 -8.16
N GLY A 98 -11.93 -3.60 -8.45
CA GLY A 98 -13.15 -3.01 -9.00
C GLY A 98 -14.33 -3.00 -8.03
N ASP A 99 -14.09 -2.84 -6.73
CA ASP A 99 -15.13 -2.77 -5.71
C ASP A 99 -15.21 -1.36 -5.09
N TYR A 100 -14.15 -0.88 -4.46
CA TYR A 100 -14.04 0.50 -4.00
C TYR A 100 -12.85 1.21 -4.64
N PHE A 101 -12.82 2.54 -4.54
CA PHE A 101 -11.74 3.35 -5.08
C PHE A 101 -11.29 4.43 -4.09
N LYS A 102 -11.03 5.66 -4.51
CA LYS A 102 -10.36 6.70 -3.71
C LYS A 102 -11.06 7.01 -2.40
N LYS A 103 -12.38 7.19 -2.43
CA LYS A 103 -13.15 7.61 -1.27
C LYS A 103 -12.98 6.67 -0.07
N GLU A 104 -13.30 5.40 -0.27
CA GLU A 104 -13.17 4.40 0.78
C GLU A 104 -11.71 4.11 1.13
N ALA A 105 -10.80 4.11 0.12
CA ALA A 105 -9.38 3.90 0.36
C ALA A 105 -8.80 4.99 1.29
N ILE A 106 -9.14 6.25 1.06
CA ILE A 106 -8.74 7.39 1.89
C ILE A 106 -9.34 7.27 3.30
N ALA A 107 -10.65 6.98 3.39
CA ALA A 107 -11.31 6.79 4.67
C ALA A 107 -10.66 5.66 5.50
N TYR A 108 -10.37 4.51 4.88
CA TYR A 108 -9.69 3.40 5.55
C TYR A 108 -8.27 3.75 5.95
N ALA A 109 -7.52 4.45 5.10
CA ALA A 109 -6.16 4.86 5.43
C ALA A 109 -6.16 5.81 6.63
N TRP A 110 -7.06 6.80 6.65
CA TRP A 110 -7.17 7.76 7.74
C TRP A 110 -7.59 7.10 9.05
N GLU A 111 -8.65 6.30 9.04
CA GLU A 111 -9.11 5.52 10.19
C GLU A 111 -7.99 4.61 10.74
N LEU A 112 -7.27 3.90 9.85
CA LEU A 112 -6.18 3.01 10.26
C LEU A 112 -5.07 3.75 11.00
N VAL A 113 -4.60 4.88 10.45
CA VAL A 113 -3.44 5.58 11.04
C VAL A 113 -3.83 6.38 12.29
N THR A 114 -5.03 6.96 12.35
CA THR A 114 -5.44 7.81 13.47
C THR A 114 -6.14 7.02 14.57
N ASP A 115 -7.11 6.17 14.23
CA ASP A 115 -7.95 5.51 15.21
C ASP A 115 -7.40 4.16 15.64
N ILE A 116 -6.74 3.43 14.76
CA ILE A 116 -6.20 2.11 15.06
C ILE A 116 -4.75 2.22 15.53
N PHE A 117 -3.87 2.84 14.76
CA PHE A 117 -2.46 3.03 15.14
C PHE A 117 -2.24 4.20 16.11
N LYS A 118 -3.26 5.03 16.36
CA LYS A 118 -3.22 6.15 17.29
C LYS A 118 -2.10 7.16 16.98
N LEU A 119 -1.81 7.38 15.70
CA LEU A 119 -0.87 8.41 15.33
C LEU A 119 -1.51 9.79 15.50
N THR A 120 -0.74 10.73 16.03
CA THR A 120 -1.21 12.09 16.28
C THR A 120 -1.45 12.82 14.96
N GLN A 121 -2.67 13.27 14.74
CA GLN A 121 -3.10 13.87 13.46
C GLN A 121 -2.25 15.09 13.07
N ASP A 122 -1.84 15.93 14.03
CA ASP A 122 -1.02 17.13 13.73
C ASP A 122 0.36 16.79 13.17
N ARG A 123 0.81 15.55 13.28
CA ARG A 123 2.09 15.08 12.73
C ARG A 123 1.96 14.38 11.38
N LEU A 124 0.73 14.25 10.87
CA LEU A 124 0.46 13.59 9.60
C LEU A 124 0.32 14.62 8.48
N TYR A 125 0.93 14.32 7.37
CA TYR A 125 0.85 15.05 6.12
C TYR A 125 0.41 14.09 5.02
N VAL A 126 -0.28 14.63 4.02
CA VAL A 126 -0.79 13.86 2.89
C VAL A 126 -0.10 14.33 1.62
N THR A 127 0.16 13.41 0.72
CA THR A 127 0.59 13.74 -0.64
C THR A 127 -0.45 13.22 -1.63
N VAL A 128 -0.76 14.01 -2.65
CA VAL A 128 -1.62 13.63 -3.77
C VAL A 128 -0.89 13.88 -5.08
N TYR A 129 -1.25 13.13 -6.13
CA TYR A 129 -0.76 13.45 -7.47
C TYR A 129 -1.27 14.85 -7.87
N GLU A 130 -0.42 15.65 -8.48
CA GLU A 130 -0.66 17.07 -8.73
C GLU A 130 -1.94 17.38 -9.53
N GLU A 131 -2.34 16.46 -10.43
CA GLU A 131 -3.55 16.56 -11.24
C GLU A 131 -4.77 15.83 -10.61
N ASP A 132 -4.63 15.22 -9.43
CA ASP A 132 -5.71 14.46 -8.79
C ASP A 132 -6.56 15.33 -7.86
N GLU A 133 -7.44 16.14 -8.46
CA GLU A 133 -8.35 17.02 -7.73
C GLU A 133 -9.38 16.23 -6.89
N GLU A 134 -9.79 15.06 -7.35
CA GLU A 134 -10.71 14.20 -6.60
C GLU A 134 -10.10 13.74 -5.27
N ALA A 135 -8.87 13.22 -5.31
CA ALA A 135 -8.18 12.80 -4.08
C ALA A 135 -7.95 14.00 -3.14
N PHE A 136 -7.57 15.16 -3.68
CA PHE A 136 -7.41 16.37 -2.89
C PHE A 136 -8.71 16.76 -2.17
N GLY A 137 -9.83 16.81 -2.91
CA GLY A 137 -11.15 17.12 -2.35
C GLY A 137 -11.60 16.13 -1.27
N ILE A 138 -11.38 14.82 -1.48
CA ILE A 138 -11.74 13.81 -0.47
C ILE A 138 -10.92 14.01 0.81
N TRP A 139 -9.62 14.29 0.70
CA TRP A 139 -8.78 14.56 1.87
C TRP A 139 -9.20 15.82 2.63
N THR A 140 -9.60 16.90 1.93
CA THR A 140 -10.04 18.15 2.55
C THR A 140 -11.45 18.02 3.13
N ASP A 141 -12.41 17.57 2.32
CA ASP A 141 -13.83 17.72 2.62
C ASP A 141 -14.38 16.56 3.47
N GLU A 142 -13.82 15.34 3.29
CA GLU A 142 -14.30 14.16 4.00
C GLU A 142 -13.38 13.74 5.15
N ALA A 143 -12.06 13.78 4.96
CA ALA A 143 -11.10 13.45 6.02
C ALA A 143 -10.76 14.67 6.92
N GLY A 144 -11.15 15.89 6.50
CA GLY A 144 -10.96 17.11 7.27
C GLY A 144 -9.50 17.55 7.41
N ILE A 145 -8.65 17.19 6.46
CA ILE A 145 -7.24 17.57 6.48
C ILE A 145 -7.09 19.01 5.96
N PRO A 146 -6.47 19.91 6.75
CA PRO A 146 -6.21 21.27 6.28
C PRO A 146 -5.39 21.29 4.98
N PRO A 147 -5.76 22.11 3.98
CA PRO A 147 -5.08 22.14 2.68
C PRO A 147 -3.57 22.32 2.76
N GLU A 148 -3.07 23.08 3.75
CA GLU A 148 -1.65 23.31 3.98
C GLU A 148 -0.88 22.05 4.44
N ARG A 149 -1.58 20.97 4.75
CA ARG A 149 -0.99 19.64 5.07
C ARG A 149 -1.10 18.64 3.92
N ILE A 150 -1.63 19.07 2.77
CA ILE A 150 -1.76 18.24 1.57
C ILE A 150 -0.81 18.77 0.52
N PHE A 151 0.20 17.98 0.16
CA PHE A 151 1.20 18.34 -0.84
C PHE A 151 0.86 17.70 -2.18
N ARG A 152 0.84 18.51 -3.23
CA ARG A 152 0.67 18.06 -4.61
C ARG A 152 2.04 17.75 -5.18
N LEU A 153 2.26 16.50 -5.57
CA LEU A 153 3.55 16.03 -6.08
C LEU A 153 3.39 15.38 -7.45
N GLY A 154 4.42 15.51 -8.26
CA GLY A 154 4.44 14.94 -9.61
C GLY A 154 4.58 13.42 -9.65
N LYS A 155 4.67 12.88 -10.85
CA LYS A 155 4.72 11.42 -11.13
C LYS A 155 5.85 10.70 -10.41
N LYS A 156 6.98 11.34 -10.18
CA LYS A 156 8.13 10.73 -9.52
C LYS A 156 7.82 10.29 -8.10
N ASP A 157 7.05 11.11 -7.38
CA ASP A 157 6.86 10.94 -5.93
C ASP A 157 5.47 10.40 -5.58
N ASN A 158 4.47 10.63 -6.45
CA ASN A 158 3.07 10.30 -6.15
C ASN A 158 2.36 9.50 -7.25
N PHE A 159 3.11 8.85 -8.12
CA PHE A 159 2.56 7.97 -9.14
C PHE A 159 3.34 6.66 -9.19
N TRP A 160 2.66 5.55 -8.97
CA TRP A 160 3.28 4.24 -9.04
C TRP A 160 2.89 3.52 -10.32
N ALA A 161 3.86 3.15 -11.12
CA ALA A 161 3.65 2.41 -12.35
C ALA A 161 4.09 0.95 -12.17
N MET A 162 3.22 0.03 -12.55
CA MET A 162 3.59 -1.37 -12.78
C MET A 162 4.48 -1.38 -14.02
N GLY A 163 5.74 -1.78 -13.83
CA GLY A 163 6.79 -1.74 -14.85
C GLY A 163 6.50 -2.53 -16.11
#